data_afab042e32b9c863faac66af74ce666b
#
_entry.id   afab042e32b9c863faac66af74ce666b
#
_cell.length_a   1.000
_cell.length_b   1.000
_cell.length_c   1.000
_cell.angle_alpha   90.00
_cell.angle_beta   90.00
_cell.angle_gamma   90.00
#
_symmetry.space_group_name_H-M   'P 1'
#
loop_
_entity.id
_entity.type
_entity.pdbx_description
1 polymer ?
#
loop_
_entity_poly.entity_id
_entity_poly.type
_entity_poly.pdbx_seq_one_letter_code
_entity_poly.pdbx_strand_id
1 'polypeptide(L)'
;MCIRDRADPDVMKFLDEVTDEVIAIFPGSVFHIGGDEVKYDQWKNSPAIRAYMTKHNLKTPAELQVYFTNEISNMLAAKGKRMMGWNEITGDKLHEYQSDADTEGVKQELASGTIVHFWKGDTALIRKTIEKGYDVVNSYHEYTYLDYSYESIPMEKAYSFNPVPEGLTDDQKSKVLGLGCQMWGEFIPTVES
;
A
#
# COMPACT_ATOMS: atom_id res chain seq x y z
N MET A 1 -10.36 -0.22 -1.42
CA MET A 1 -11.12 0.94 -1.97
C MET A 1 -11.17 0.77 -3.48
N CYS A 2 -12.35 0.79 -4.08
CA CYS A 2 -12.48 0.59 -5.53
C CYS A 2 -12.08 1.88 -6.27
N ILE A 3 -10.89 1.91 -6.85
CA ILE A 3 -10.40 3.04 -7.67
C ILE A 3 -11.06 3.02 -9.07
N ARG A 4 -12.25 2.46 -9.15
CA ARG A 4 -12.97 2.16 -10.39
C ARG A 4 -13.24 3.40 -11.22
N ASP A 5 -13.47 4.52 -10.58
CA ASP A 5 -13.97 5.74 -11.19
C ASP A 5 -12.97 6.90 -11.08
N ARG A 6 -11.65 6.59 -11.13
CA ARG A 6 -10.60 7.63 -11.02
C ARG A 6 -10.75 8.76 -12.07
N ALA A 7 -11.39 8.47 -13.20
CA ALA A 7 -11.69 9.48 -14.23
C ALA A 7 -12.84 10.43 -13.85
N ASP A 8 -13.59 10.10 -12.79
CA ASP A 8 -14.66 10.96 -12.29
C ASP A 8 -14.05 12.06 -11.40
N PRO A 9 -14.27 13.35 -11.72
CA PRO A 9 -13.73 14.46 -10.94
C PRO A 9 -14.27 14.52 -9.51
N ASP A 10 -15.46 13.98 -9.24
CA ASP A 10 -16.09 14.00 -7.92
C ASP A 10 -15.47 13.01 -6.95
N VAL A 11 -14.73 12.01 -7.44
CA VAL A 11 -14.07 11.00 -6.58
C VAL A 11 -13.07 11.63 -5.62
N MET A 12 -12.24 12.54 -6.09
CA MET A 12 -11.25 13.20 -5.20
C MET A 12 -11.93 14.09 -4.17
N LYS A 13 -12.97 14.80 -4.56
CA LYS A 13 -13.76 15.61 -3.63
C LYS A 13 -14.40 14.75 -2.55
N PHE A 14 -15.04 13.65 -2.95
CA PHE A 14 -15.64 12.69 -2.02
C PHE A 14 -14.60 12.13 -1.02
N LEU A 15 -13.43 11.74 -1.51
CA LEU A 15 -12.36 11.23 -0.66
C LEU A 15 -11.80 12.28 0.30
N ASP A 16 -11.72 13.52 -0.14
CA ASP A 16 -11.29 14.65 0.69
C ASP A 16 -12.27 14.88 1.85
N GLU A 17 -13.58 14.92 1.55
CA GLU A 17 -14.65 15.07 2.55
C GLU A 17 -14.67 13.90 3.55
N VAL A 18 -14.65 12.66 3.08
CA VAL A 18 -14.61 11.45 3.94
C VAL A 18 -13.32 11.45 4.81
N THR A 19 -12.20 11.86 4.24
CA THR A 19 -10.94 11.92 4.98
C THR A 19 -11.04 12.94 6.13
N ASP A 20 -11.66 14.09 5.93
CA ASP A 20 -11.87 15.10 6.99
C ASP A 20 -12.72 14.56 8.13
N GLU A 21 -13.82 13.85 7.81
CA GLU A 21 -14.67 13.23 8.82
C GLU A 21 -13.90 12.16 9.63
N VAL A 22 -13.13 11.30 8.96
CA VAL A 22 -12.33 10.26 9.63
C VAL A 22 -11.23 10.87 10.50
N ILE A 23 -10.55 11.92 10.02
CA ILE A 23 -9.52 12.64 10.79
C ILE A 23 -10.10 13.28 12.05
N ALA A 24 -11.32 13.78 11.99
CA ALA A 24 -12.00 14.37 13.16
C ALA A 24 -12.29 13.32 14.25
N ILE A 25 -12.55 12.05 13.84
CA ILE A 25 -12.80 10.95 14.77
C ILE A 25 -11.50 10.32 15.27
N PHE A 26 -10.49 10.19 14.39
CA PHE A 26 -9.21 9.55 14.66
C PHE A 26 -8.06 10.56 14.56
N PRO A 27 -7.67 11.21 15.67
CA PRO A 27 -6.68 12.28 15.66
C PRO A 27 -5.23 11.82 15.47
N GLY A 28 -4.96 10.52 15.36
CA GLY A 28 -3.63 9.95 15.15
C GLY A 28 -2.90 10.58 13.95
N SER A 29 -1.58 10.62 13.99
CA SER A 29 -0.74 11.25 12.95
C SER A 29 -0.63 10.43 11.66
N VAL A 30 -1.01 9.15 11.67
CA VAL A 30 -0.93 8.23 10.53
C VAL A 30 -2.33 7.90 10.03
N PHE A 31 -2.51 7.90 8.71
CA PHE A 31 -3.75 7.52 8.04
C PHE A 31 -3.44 6.41 7.03
N HIS A 32 -4.00 5.21 7.27
CA HIS A 32 -3.80 4.06 6.39
C HIS A 32 -4.87 4.04 5.29
N ILE A 33 -4.45 4.03 4.03
CA ILE A 33 -5.35 4.10 2.87
C ILE A 33 -5.67 2.75 2.22
N GLY A 34 -5.06 1.66 2.67
CA GLY A 34 -5.09 0.40 1.93
C GLY A 34 -4.18 0.46 0.70
N GLY A 35 -4.76 0.37 -0.48
CA GLY A 35 -4.06 0.54 -1.76
C GLY A 35 -3.59 -0.76 -2.41
N ASP A 36 -4.00 -1.89 -1.86
CA ASP A 36 -3.67 -3.25 -2.24
C ASP A 36 -4.58 -3.81 -3.34
N GLU A 37 -4.11 -4.88 -3.99
CA GLU A 37 -4.87 -5.80 -4.85
C GLU A 37 -5.71 -5.16 -5.97
N VAL A 38 -5.22 -4.09 -6.58
CA VAL A 38 -5.90 -3.44 -7.69
C VAL A 38 -5.81 -4.29 -8.96
N LYS A 39 -6.96 -4.75 -9.44
CA LYS A 39 -7.05 -5.46 -10.72
C LYS A 39 -7.27 -4.47 -11.86
N TYR A 40 -6.41 -4.54 -12.87
CA TYR A 40 -6.36 -3.55 -13.96
C TYR A 40 -7.33 -3.81 -15.11
N ASP A 41 -8.04 -4.94 -15.13
CA ASP A 41 -8.91 -5.34 -16.25
C ASP A 41 -10.00 -4.29 -16.55
N GLN A 42 -10.61 -3.75 -15.51
CA GLN A 42 -11.65 -2.74 -15.66
C GLN A 42 -11.09 -1.44 -16.21
N TRP A 43 -9.89 -1.04 -15.81
CA TRP A 43 -9.24 0.16 -16.32
C TRP A 43 -8.83 0.01 -17.78
N LYS A 44 -8.25 -1.14 -18.14
CA LYS A 44 -7.88 -1.46 -19.53
C LYS A 44 -9.08 -1.43 -20.47
N ASN A 45 -10.26 -1.82 -19.98
CA ASN A 45 -11.48 -1.91 -20.77
C ASN A 45 -12.34 -0.62 -20.74
N SER A 46 -12.06 0.35 -19.86
CA SER A 46 -12.83 1.59 -19.76
C SER A 46 -12.34 2.66 -20.73
N PRO A 47 -13.17 3.14 -21.68
CA PRO A 47 -12.80 4.27 -22.54
C PRO A 47 -12.51 5.56 -21.77
N ALA A 48 -13.27 5.82 -20.71
CA ALA A 48 -13.09 7.00 -19.85
C ALA A 48 -11.72 6.98 -19.16
N ILE A 49 -11.33 5.83 -18.58
CA ILE A 49 -10.02 5.67 -17.94
C ILE A 49 -8.90 5.83 -18.95
N ARG A 50 -9.01 5.23 -20.15
CA ARG A 50 -7.98 5.41 -21.20
C ARG A 50 -7.84 6.86 -21.64
N ALA A 51 -8.94 7.58 -21.80
CA ALA A 51 -8.91 9.01 -22.11
C ALA A 51 -8.26 9.82 -20.97
N TYR A 52 -8.58 9.49 -19.73
CA TYR A 52 -7.96 10.10 -18.53
C TYR A 52 -6.46 9.84 -18.50
N MET A 53 -6.02 8.61 -18.70
CA MET A 53 -4.60 8.25 -18.73
C MET A 53 -3.86 9.02 -19.84
N THR A 54 -4.44 9.11 -21.05
CA THR A 54 -3.88 9.87 -22.16
C THR A 54 -3.73 11.35 -21.79
N LYS A 55 -4.76 11.95 -21.19
CA LYS A 55 -4.74 13.36 -20.74
C LYS A 55 -3.63 13.63 -19.73
N HIS A 56 -3.35 12.68 -18.84
CA HIS A 56 -2.32 12.81 -17.80
C HIS A 56 -0.97 12.20 -18.19
N ASN A 57 -0.80 11.78 -19.45
CA ASN A 57 0.42 11.17 -19.97
C ASN A 57 0.83 9.90 -19.19
N LEU A 58 -0.14 9.13 -18.72
CA LEU A 58 0.04 7.85 -18.03
C LEU A 58 -0.03 6.74 -19.08
N LYS A 59 0.97 5.85 -19.09
CA LYS A 59 1.12 4.81 -20.11
C LYS A 59 0.61 3.45 -19.64
N THR A 60 0.73 3.18 -18.35
CA THR A 60 0.40 1.88 -17.76
C THR A 60 -0.63 2.00 -16.63
N PRO A 61 -1.39 0.94 -16.34
CA PRO A 61 -2.30 0.92 -15.21
C PRO A 61 -1.61 1.16 -13.86
N ALA A 62 -0.38 0.67 -13.69
CA ALA A 62 0.37 0.92 -12.46
C ALA A 62 0.76 2.40 -12.32
N GLU A 63 1.08 3.09 -13.44
CA GLU A 63 1.28 4.55 -13.41
C GLU A 63 0.00 5.27 -12.95
N LEU A 64 -1.19 4.82 -13.38
CA LEU A 64 -2.45 5.39 -12.92
C LEU A 64 -2.67 5.14 -11.42
N GLN A 65 -2.37 3.93 -10.94
CA GLN A 65 -2.48 3.60 -9.51
C GLN A 65 -1.56 4.50 -8.67
N VAL A 66 -0.30 4.60 -9.06
CA VAL A 66 0.67 5.42 -8.32
C VAL A 66 0.35 6.90 -8.44
N TYR A 67 -0.07 7.38 -9.60
CA TYR A 67 -0.54 8.76 -9.76
C TYR A 67 -1.67 9.09 -8.77
N PHE A 68 -2.63 8.21 -8.64
CA PHE A 68 -3.72 8.37 -7.68
C PHE A 68 -3.23 8.35 -6.23
N THR A 69 -2.36 7.40 -5.86
CA THR A 69 -1.80 7.35 -4.50
C THR A 69 -0.91 8.54 -4.17
N ASN A 70 -0.19 9.09 -5.16
CA ASN A 70 0.56 10.34 -4.99
C ASN A 70 -0.37 11.51 -4.64
N GLU A 71 -1.51 11.66 -5.33
CA GLU A 71 -2.48 12.71 -5.03
C GLU A 71 -3.07 12.55 -3.64
N ILE A 72 -3.44 11.32 -3.22
CA ILE A 72 -3.93 11.04 -1.87
C ILE A 72 -2.85 11.34 -0.81
N SER A 73 -1.60 10.97 -1.06
CA SER A 73 -0.51 11.24 -0.11
C SER A 73 -0.29 12.73 0.12
N ASN A 74 -0.36 13.53 -0.95
CA ASN A 74 -0.24 14.98 -0.87
C ASN A 74 -1.45 15.61 -0.16
N MET A 75 -2.66 15.11 -0.43
CA MET A 75 -3.89 15.55 0.26
C MET A 75 -3.78 15.30 1.77
N LEU A 76 -3.34 14.11 2.18
CA LEU A 76 -3.15 13.78 3.60
C LEU A 76 -2.04 14.61 4.24
N ALA A 77 -0.92 14.84 3.54
CA ALA A 77 0.16 15.69 4.01
C ALA A 77 -0.30 17.13 4.22
N ALA A 78 -1.14 17.68 3.34
CA ALA A 78 -1.74 18.99 3.50
C ALA A 78 -2.65 19.10 4.75
N LYS A 79 -3.23 17.97 5.18
CA LYS A 79 -4.02 17.83 6.42
C LYS A 79 -3.16 17.50 7.66
N GLY A 80 -1.84 17.50 7.53
CA GLY A 80 -0.89 17.18 8.62
C GLY A 80 -0.83 15.72 8.99
N LYS A 81 -1.26 14.81 8.09
CA LYS A 81 -1.22 13.36 8.28
C LYS A 81 -0.11 12.72 7.45
N ARG A 82 0.51 11.69 8.01
CA ARG A 82 1.39 10.79 7.26
C ARG A 82 0.53 9.71 6.61
N MET A 83 0.64 9.56 5.31
CA MET A 83 -0.01 8.44 4.64
C MET A 83 0.71 7.13 4.98
N MET A 84 -0.05 6.07 5.19
CA MET A 84 0.42 4.69 5.20
C MET A 84 -0.41 3.88 4.18
N GLY A 85 0.20 2.96 3.48
CA GLY A 85 -0.50 2.08 2.55
C GLY A 85 0.28 0.80 2.31
N TRP A 86 -0.42 -0.25 1.87
CA TRP A 86 0.22 -1.51 1.52
C TRP A 86 1.26 -1.31 0.42
N ASN A 87 2.23 -2.20 0.33
CA ASN A 87 3.41 -1.94 -0.51
C ASN A 87 3.13 -1.87 -2.02
N GLU A 88 1.91 -2.16 -2.47
CA GLU A 88 1.44 -1.88 -3.83
C GLU A 88 1.42 -0.39 -4.19
N ILE A 89 1.36 0.50 -3.19
CA ILE A 89 1.44 1.95 -3.45
C ILE A 89 2.77 2.38 -4.07
N THR A 90 3.77 1.51 -4.03
CA THR A 90 5.06 1.73 -4.69
C THR A 90 5.04 1.48 -6.19
N GLY A 91 3.99 0.82 -6.72
CA GLY A 91 3.87 0.42 -8.11
C GLY A 91 4.74 -0.78 -8.50
N ASP A 92 5.39 -1.43 -7.53
CA ASP A 92 6.13 -2.65 -7.79
C ASP A 92 5.18 -3.81 -8.12
N LYS A 93 5.63 -4.74 -8.97
CA LYS A 93 4.86 -5.96 -9.29
C LYS A 93 4.88 -6.91 -8.11
N LEU A 94 3.70 -7.20 -7.56
CA LEU A 94 3.54 -8.08 -6.40
C LEU A 94 2.66 -9.30 -6.69
N HIS A 95 1.80 -9.21 -7.68
CA HIS A 95 0.79 -10.20 -7.95
C HIS A 95 0.99 -10.87 -9.31
N GLU A 96 0.65 -12.15 -9.39
CA GLU A 96 0.79 -12.95 -10.62
C GLU A 96 -0.08 -12.44 -11.77
N TYR A 97 -1.21 -11.78 -11.46
CA TYR A 97 -2.09 -11.19 -12.47
C TYR A 97 -1.56 -9.86 -13.07
N GLN A 98 -0.47 -9.31 -12.51
CA GLN A 98 0.20 -8.12 -13.05
C GLN A 98 1.25 -8.55 -14.08
N SER A 99 1.23 -7.99 -15.28
CA SER A 99 2.30 -8.19 -16.26
C SER A 99 3.44 -7.18 -16.05
N ASP A 100 4.63 -7.49 -16.54
CA ASP A 100 5.76 -6.54 -16.48
C ASP A 100 5.45 -5.26 -17.28
N ALA A 101 4.72 -5.40 -18.40
CA ALA A 101 4.28 -4.26 -19.21
C ALA A 101 3.29 -3.34 -18.45
N ASP A 102 2.56 -3.85 -17.46
CA ASP A 102 1.64 -3.03 -16.65
C ASP A 102 2.38 -2.17 -15.62
N THR A 103 3.59 -2.56 -15.21
CA THR A 103 4.35 -1.95 -14.10
C THR A 103 5.60 -1.20 -14.56
N GLU A 104 5.89 -1.19 -15.86
CA GLU A 104 7.05 -0.48 -16.41
C GLU A 104 6.91 1.05 -16.32
N GLY A 105 7.98 1.71 -15.97
CA GLY A 105 8.09 3.18 -16.03
C GLY A 105 7.42 3.95 -14.90
N VAL A 106 6.92 3.27 -13.88
CA VAL A 106 6.22 3.90 -12.75
C VAL A 106 7.12 4.89 -12.01
N LYS A 107 6.66 6.14 -11.94
CA LYS A 107 7.29 7.22 -11.16
C LYS A 107 6.52 7.42 -9.85
N GLN A 108 7.17 7.07 -8.76
CA GLN A 108 6.64 7.26 -7.42
C GLN A 108 7.02 8.65 -6.89
N GLU A 109 6.02 9.41 -6.49
CA GLU A 109 6.16 10.76 -5.94
C GLU A 109 5.26 10.93 -4.71
N LEU A 110 5.30 9.93 -3.81
CA LEU A 110 4.56 9.98 -2.56
C LEU A 110 5.09 11.10 -1.68
N ALA A 111 4.20 11.74 -0.92
CA ALA A 111 4.58 12.80 0.02
C ALA A 111 5.66 12.31 1.00
N SER A 112 6.57 13.22 1.37
CA SER A 112 7.61 12.95 2.35
C SER A 112 6.99 12.42 3.66
N GLY A 113 7.65 11.43 4.27
CA GLY A 113 7.18 10.80 5.49
C GLY A 113 6.11 9.72 5.28
N THR A 114 5.73 9.40 4.04
CA THR A 114 4.87 8.24 3.77
C THR A 114 5.48 6.97 4.34
N ILE A 115 4.63 6.09 4.88
CA ILE A 115 4.98 4.78 5.42
C ILE A 115 4.49 3.72 4.45
N VAL A 116 5.38 2.84 4.01
CA VAL A 116 5.01 1.67 3.21
C VAL A 116 4.80 0.48 4.12
N HIS A 117 3.61 -0.08 4.12
CA HIS A 117 3.25 -1.26 4.88
C HIS A 117 3.53 -2.51 4.03
N PHE A 118 4.69 -3.11 4.24
CA PHE A 118 5.10 -4.30 3.50
C PHE A 118 4.38 -5.54 4.05
N TRP A 119 3.69 -6.27 3.19
CA TRP A 119 2.99 -7.50 3.56
C TRP A 119 3.33 -8.69 2.67
N LYS A 120 3.72 -8.44 1.42
CA LYS A 120 3.95 -9.49 0.41
C LYS A 120 5.08 -9.13 -0.55
N GLY A 121 5.71 -10.16 -1.11
CA GLY A 121 6.74 -10.03 -2.13
C GLY A 121 8.15 -10.31 -1.60
N ASP A 122 9.15 -10.01 -2.42
CA ASP A 122 10.54 -10.15 -2.05
C ASP A 122 10.92 -9.09 -0.99
N THR A 123 11.55 -9.52 0.09
CA THR A 123 12.00 -8.62 1.16
C THR A 123 13.04 -7.59 0.70
N ALA A 124 13.70 -7.80 -0.45
CA ALA A 124 14.53 -6.79 -1.10
C ALA A 124 13.76 -5.50 -1.45
N LEU A 125 12.44 -5.57 -1.61
CA LEU A 125 11.57 -4.42 -1.81
C LEU A 125 11.57 -3.47 -0.60
N ILE A 126 11.79 -3.98 0.60
CA ILE A 126 11.93 -3.16 1.82
C ILE A 126 13.13 -2.24 1.69
N ARG A 127 14.31 -2.78 1.30
CA ARG A 127 15.52 -1.98 1.06
C ARG A 127 15.26 -0.93 -0.02
N LYS A 128 14.69 -1.33 -1.16
CA LYS A 128 14.36 -0.43 -2.27
C LYS A 128 13.44 0.71 -1.84
N THR A 129 12.47 0.42 -0.97
CA THR A 129 11.55 1.41 -0.40
C THR A 129 12.30 2.41 0.50
N ILE A 130 13.18 1.91 1.36
CA ILE A 130 14.00 2.75 2.24
C ILE A 130 14.96 3.63 1.43
N GLU A 131 15.57 3.11 0.38
CA GLU A 131 16.46 3.87 -0.53
C GLU A 131 15.73 5.00 -1.26
N LYS A 132 14.42 4.86 -1.47
CA LYS A 132 13.55 5.94 -1.97
C LYS A 132 13.18 6.98 -0.90
N GLY A 133 13.60 6.79 0.36
CA GLY A 133 13.38 7.74 1.45
C GLY A 133 12.14 7.51 2.30
N TYR A 134 11.43 6.40 2.11
CA TYR A 134 10.22 6.08 2.87
C TYR A 134 10.51 5.22 4.09
N ASP A 135 9.68 5.35 5.12
CA ASP A 135 9.67 4.46 6.27
C ASP A 135 8.86 3.19 5.95
N VAL A 136 9.14 2.10 6.67
CA VAL A 136 8.49 0.80 6.44
C VAL A 136 7.93 0.24 7.74
N VAL A 137 6.71 -0.30 7.69
CA VAL A 137 6.21 -1.29 8.65
C VAL A 137 6.25 -2.65 7.95
N ASN A 138 6.91 -3.63 8.54
CA ASN A 138 7.07 -4.95 7.95
C ASN A 138 6.11 -5.95 8.59
N SER A 139 5.06 -6.29 7.85
CA SER A 139 4.04 -7.27 8.23
C SER A 139 4.01 -8.43 7.24
N TYR A 140 5.20 -9.01 6.97
CA TYR A 140 5.32 -10.08 5.98
C TYR A 140 4.39 -11.25 6.30
N HIS A 141 3.42 -11.48 5.40
CA HIS A 141 2.26 -12.33 5.66
C HIS A 141 2.60 -13.75 6.10
N GLU A 142 3.73 -14.29 5.69
CA GLU A 142 4.16 -15.65 6.06
C GLU A 142 4.46 -15.81 7.56
N TYR A 143 4.58 -14.70 8.31
CA TYR A 143 4.88 -14.69 9.73
C TYR A 143 3.82 -13.96 10.57
N THR A 144 3.13 -12.98 9.99
CA THR A 144 2.34 -12.01 10.77
C THR A 144 0.83 -12.10 10.54
N TYR A 145 0.37 -12.93 9.60
CA TYR A 145 -1.05 -13.15 9.35
C TYR A 145 -1.58 -14.23 10.30
N LEU A 146 -1.96 -13.82 11.48
CA LEU A 146 -2.36 -14.70 12.59
C LEU A 146 -3.74 -15.36 12.38
N ASP A 147 -4.43 -15.00 11.32
CA ASP A 147 -5.64 -15.64 10.81
C ASP A 147 -5.35 -16.87 9.93
N TYR A 148 -4.09 -17.12 9.57
CA TYR A 148 -3.69 -18.35 8.90
C TYR A 148 -3.71 -19.52 9.89
N SER A 149 -3.82 -20.74 9.34
CA SER A 149 -3.82 -21.96 10.19
C SER A 149 -2.51 -22.07 11.00
N TYR A 150 -2.60 -22.68 12.19
CA TYR A 150 -1.42 -22.99 13.03
C TYR A 150 -0.41 -23.93 12.32
N GLU A 151 -0.84 -24.67 11.31
CA GLU A 151 0.07 -25.47 10.47
C GLU A 151 0.96 -24.57 9.58
N SER A 152 0.39 -23.49 9.07
CA SER A 152 1.09 -22.53 8.20
C SER A 152 1.96 -21.56 8.99
N ILE A 153 1.41 -21.04 10.10
CA ILE A 153 2.10 -20.10 10.99
C ILE A 153 1.99 -20.61 12.44
N PRO A 154 2.85 -21.58 12.82
CA PRO A 154 2.95 -21.97 14.22
C PRO A 154 3.38 -20.77 15.08
N MET A 155 3.04 -20.80 16.36
CA MET A 155 3.34 -19.73 17.32
C MET A 155 4.85 -19.40 17.34
N GLU A 156 5.69 -20.40 17.29
CA GLU A 156 7.15 -20.24 17.28
C GLU A 156 7.63 -19.48 16.04
N LYS A 157 7.02 -19.75 14.88
CA LYS A 157 7.33 -19.04 13.63
C LYS A 157 6.92 -17.59 13.71
N ALA A 158 5.68 -17.30 14.15
CA ALA A 158 5.21 -15.93 14.33
C ALA A 158 6.09 -15.16 15.33
N TYR A 159 6.44 -15.78 16.46
CA TYR A 159 7.23 -15.15 17.51
C TYR A 159 8.71 -14.95 17.12
N SER A 160 9.25 -15.76 16.21
CA SER A 160 10.63 -15.64 15.71
C SER A 160 10.83 -14.53 14.68
N PHE A 161 9.74 -13.88 14.22
CA PHE A 161 9.84 -12.90 13.15
C PHE A 161 10.63 -11.67 13.56
N ASN A 162 11.67 -11.37 12.79
CA ASN A 162 12.41 -10.11 12.88
C ASN A 162 11.96 -9.20 11.73
N PRO A 163 11.31 -8.05 12.01
CA PRO A 163 10.85 -7.14 10.95
C PRO A 163 11.98 -6.46 10.18
N VAL A 164 13.21 -6.48 10.72
CA VAL A 164 14.37 -5.82 10.10
C VAL A 164 15.10 -6.83 9.22
N PRO A 165 15.07 -6.69 7.88
CA PRO A 165 15.83 -7.57 6.99
C PRO A 165 17.33 -7.52 7.24
N GLU A 166 18.01 -8.63 6.99
CA GLU A 166 19.46 -8.69 7.06
C GLU A 166 20.14 -7.77 6.03
N GLY A 167 21.35 -7.34 6.32
CA GLY A 167 22.20 -6.57 5.42
C GLY A 167 21.81 -5.10 5.26
N LEU A 168 20.90 -4.56 6.08
CA LEU A 168 20.62 -3.12 6.15
C LEU A 168 21.71 -2.43 7.00
N THR A 169 22.07 -1.19 6.61
CA THR A 169 22.89 -0.30 7.44
C THR A 169 22.08 0.18 8.65
N ASP A 170 22.74 0.74 9.67
CA ASP A 170 22.03 1.23 10.87
C ASP A 170 21.06 2.38 10.55
N ASP A 171 21.41 3.25 9.61
CA ASP A 171 20.49 4.29 9.11
C ASP A 171 19.28 3.67 8.43
N GLN A 172 19.45 2.64 7.63
CA GLN A 172 18.33 1.94 6.97
C GLN A 172 17.46 1.18 7.98
N LYS A 173 18.07 0.56 9.00
CA LYS A 173 17.31 -0.12 10.08
C LYS A 173 16.40 0.83 10.82
N SER A 174 16.82 2.10 11.04
CA SER A 174 16.02 3.12 11.70
C SER A 174 14.74 3.48 10.93
N LYS A 175 14.68 3.16 9.63
CA LYS A 175 13.53 3.35 8.77
C LYS A 175 12.49 2.23 8.86
N VAL A 176 12.83 1.10 9.48
CA VAL A 176 11.89 0.03 9.78
C VAL A 176 11.25 0.34 11.13
N LEU A 177 10.02 0.86 11.08
CA LEU A 177 9.31 1.34 12.28
C LEU A 177 8.83 0.22 13.20
N GLY A 178 8.77 -1.00 12.69
CA GLY A 178 8.30 -2.17 13.44
C GLY A 178 7.54 -3.14 12.56
N LEU A 179 6.69 -3.96 13.20
CA LEU A 179 5.82 -4.93 12.55
C LEU A 179 4.35 -4.66 12.87
N GLY A 180 3.45 -5.20 12.05
CA GLY A 180 2.03 -5.36 12.32
C GLY A 180 1.65 -6.84 12.28
N CYS A 181 0.58 -7.19 12.95
CA CYS A 181 -0.04 -8.52 12.85
C CYS A 181 -1.46 -8.36 12.34
N GLN A 182 -1.86 -9.21 11.40
CA GLN A 182 -3.18 -9.18 10.78
C GLN A 182 -4.03 -10.33 11.29
N MET A 183 -5.33 -10.05 11.48
CA MET A 183 -6.37 -11.03 11.83
C MET A 183 -7.60 -10.73 10.99
N TRP A 184 -7.59 -11.22 9.73
CA TRP A 184 -8.69 -10.97 8.80
C TRP A 184 -9.87 -11.90 9.10
N GLY A 185 -11.08 -11.35 9.13
CA GLY A 185 -12.29 -12.11 9.41
C GLY A 185 -12.66 -13.19 8.39
N GLU A 186 -11.94 -13.28 7.29
CA GLU A 186 -12.14 -14.33 6.28
C GLU A 186 -11.90 -15.74 6.82
N PHE A 187 -10.90 -15.88 7.71
CA PHE A 187 -10.49 -17.18 8.29
C PHE A 187 -10.86 -17.32 9.77
N ILE A 188 -11.35 -16.26 10.38
CA ILE A 188 -11.83 -16.25 11.78
C ILE A 188 -13.26 -15.69 11.84
N PRO A 189 -14.25 -16.43 11.29
CA PRO A 189 -15.62 -15.93 11.18
C PRO A 189 -16.38 -15.90 12.50
N THR A 190 -15.90 -16.58 13.54
CA THR A 190 -16.53 -16.64 14.88
C THR A 190 -15.50 -16.40 15.98
N VAL A 191 -16.00 -16.13 17.20
CA VAL A 191 -15.16 -15.99 18.41
C VAL A 191 -14.46 -17.31 18.81
N GLU A 192 -14.95 -18.43 18.29
CA GLU A 192 -14.47 -19.79 18.57
C GLU A 192 -13.47 -20.30 17.51
N SER A 193 -13.18 -19.48 16.50
CA SER A 193 -12.30 -19.83 15.37
C SER A 193 -10.82 -19.70 15.72
#